data_03feb517772102982f28577e8f012a16
#
_entry.id   03feb517772102982f28577e8f012a16
#
_cell.length_a   1.000
_cell.length_b   1.000
_cell.length_c   1.000
_cell.angle_alpha   90.00
_cell.angle_beta   90.00
_cell.angle_gamma   90.00
#
_symmetry.space_group_name_H-M   'P 1'
#
loop_
_entity.id
_entity.type
_entity.pdbx_description
1 polymer ?
#
loop_
_entity_poly.entity_id
_entity_poly.type
_entity_poly.pdbx_seq_one_letter_code
_entity_poly.pdbx_strand_id
1 'polypeptide(L)'
;MKNNRILIVDDENDINLLFKMVLEDNGFKVDTFNDPLIALQNFTAGSYDLLLLDMLMPKMNGFELYQKIRILDDKVKICFLTASGINHEEFRKKAAIAIVNDIENCFFIKPIENEELINRVKAQLS
;
A
#
# COMPACT_ATOMS: atom_id res chain seq x y z
N MET A 1 8.86 19.33 -11.20
CA MET A 1 8.20 18.65 -10.07
C MET A 1 8.00 17.19 -10.40
N LYS A 2 8.35 16.36 -9.46
CA LYS A 2 8.21 14.92 -9.61
C LYS A 2 6.74 14.53 -9.45
N ASN A 3 6.16 13.89 -10.47
CA ASN A 3 4.84 13.29 -10.34
C ASN A 3 4.99 11.98 -9.59
N ASN A 4 4.55 11.94 -8.35
CA ASN A 4 4.62 10.74 -7.54
C ASN A 4 3.63 9.69 -8.07
N ARG A 5 4.13 8.46 -8.18
CA ARG A 5 3.34 7.32 -8.64
C ARG A 5 3.07 6.38 -7.49
N ILE A 6 1.81 5.99 -7.38
CA ILE A 6 1.32 5.14 -6.29
C ILE A 6 0.71 3.88 -6.90
N LEU A 7 1.06 2.74 -6.33
CA LEU A 7 0.40 1.46 -6.64
C LEU A 7 -0.48 1.07 -5.47
N ILE A 8 -1.74 0.75 -5.74
CA ILE A 8 -2.68 0.25 -4.73
C ILE A 8 -3.08 -1.16 -5.09
N VAL A 9 -2.94 -2.07 -4.13
CA VAL A 9 -3.37 -3.46 -4.29
C VAL A 9 -4.36 -3.78 -3.18
N ASP A 10 -5.62 -3.91 -3.54
CA ASP A 10 -6.72 -4.22 -2.65
C ASP A 10 -7.73 -5.07 -3.41
N ASP A 11 -8.19 -6.17 -2.83
CA ASP A 11 -9.14 -7.06 -3.51
C ASP A 11 -10.55 -6.45 -3.64
N GLU A 12 -10.82 -5.36 -2.94
CA GLU A 12 -12.06 -4.62 -3.05
C GLU A 12 -11.97 -3.53 -4.14
N ASN A 13 -12.64 -3.75 -5.27
CA ASN A 13 -12.62 -2.81 -6.39
C ASN A 13 -13.10 -1.41 -6.01
N ASP A 14 -14.07 -1.31 -5.11
CA ASP A 14 -14.62 -0.03 -4.67
C ASP A 14 -13.57 0.81 -3.95
N ILE A 15 -12.76 0.18 -3.13
CA ILE A 15 -11.64 0.86 -2.43
C ILE A 15 -10.61 1.35 -3.45
N ASN A 16 -10.22 0.49 -4.39
CA ASN A 16 -9.28 0.85 -5.44
C ASN A 16 -9.76 2.06 -6.23
N LEU A 17 -11.03 2.04 -6.65
CA LEU A 17 -11.61 3.13 -7.43
C LEU A 17 -11.66 4.43 -6.63
N LEU A 18 -12.14 4.36 -5.40
CA LEU A 18 -12.26 5.53 -4.54
C LEU A 18 -10.88 6.16 -4.28
N PHE A 19 -9.92 5.36 -3.86
CA PHE A 19 -8.58 5.86 -3.54
C PHE A 19 -7.89 6.43 -4.78
N LYS A 20 -8.04 5.76 -5.92
CA LYS A 20 -7.50 6.28 -7.18
C LYS A 20 -8.06 7.65 -7.51
N MET A 21 -9.38 7.83 -7.43
CA MET A 21 -10.02 9.11 -7.72
C MET A 21 -9.52 10.21 -6.79
N VAL A 22 -9.50 9.94 -5.49
CA VAL A 22 -9.09 10.91 -4.48
C VAL A 22 -7.63 11.32 -4.67
N LEU A 23 -6.76 10.36 -4.88
CA LEU A 23 -5.32 10.65 -5.01
C LEU A 23 -4.99 11.30 -6.36
N GLU A 24 -5.63 10.89 -7.44
CA GLU A 24 -5.43 11.52 -8.74
C GLU A 24 -5.92 12.97 -8.75
N ASP A 25 -7.02 13.26 -8.05
CA ASP A 25 -7.49 14.65 -7.87
C ASP A 25 -6.47 15.52 -7.12
N ASN A 26 -5.55 14.90 -6.40
CA ASN A 26 -4.51 15.60 -5.65
C ASN A 26 -3.12 15.53 -6.31
N GLY A 27 -3.07 15.20 -7.59
CA GLY A 27 -1.86 15.29 -8.39
C GLY A 27 -1.00 14.04 -8.43
N PHE A 28 -1.44 12.93 -7.84
CA PHE A 28 -0.71 11.68 -7.90
C PHE A 28 -1.11 10.88 -9.14
N LYS A 29 -0.22 10.01 -9.61
CA LYS A 29 -0.55 9.00 -10.61
C LYS A 29 -0.76 7.68 -9.89
N VAL A 30 -1.87 7.01 -10.17
CA VAL A 30 -2.28 5.83 -9.40
C VAL A 30 -2.60 4.67 -10.34
N ASP A 31 -1.94 3.54 -10.11
CA ASP A 31 -2.32 2.25 -10.68
C ASP A 31 -2.94 1.38 -9.60
N THR A 32 -3.94 0.60 -9.95
CA THR A 32 -4.62 -0.29 -9.01
C THR A 32 -4.70 -1.70 -9.55
N PHE A 33 -4.59 -2.66 -8.65
CA PHE A 33 -4.82 -4.08 -8.94
C PHE A 33 -5.69 -4.68 -7.84
N ASN A 34 -6.58 -5.58 -8.21
CA ASN A 34 -7.41 -6.32 -7.26
C ASN A 34 -6.93 -7.75 -7.02
N ASP A 35 -5.82 -8.13 -7.63
CA ASP A 35 -5.21 -9.45 -7.50
C ASP A 35 -3.71 -9.28 -7.22
N PRO A 36 -3.22 -9.78 -6.08
CA PRO A 36 -1.82 -9.59 -5.70
C PRO A 36 -0.83 -10.28 -6.66
N LEU A 37 -1.24 -11.41 -7.27
CA LEU A 37 -0.38 -12.12 -8.22
C LEU A 37 -0.20 -11.32 -9.51
N ILE A 38 -1.28 -10.71 -9.98
CA ILE A 38 -1.23 -9.86 -11.18
C ILE A 38 -0.43 -8.60 -10.90
N ALA A 39 -0.62 -8.01 -9.71
CA ALA A 39 0.15 -6.85 -9.29
C ALA A 39 1.66 -7.16 -9.30
N LEU A 40 2.04 -8.30 -8.75
CA LEU A 40 3.44 -8.72 -8.71
C LEU A 40 4.01 -8.95 -10.12
N GLN A 41 3.25 -9.58 -11.01
CA GLN A 41 3.66 -9.80 -12.40
C GLN A 41 3.90 -8.51 -13.16
N ASN A 42 3.16 -7.46 -12.83
CA ASN A 42 3.25 -6.17 -13.51
C ASN A 42 4.13 -5.16 -12.77
N PHE A 43 4.69 -5.54 -11.63
CA PHE A 43 5.54 -4.65 -10.87
C PHE A 43 6.92 -4.50 -11.52
N THR A 44 7.37 -3.28 -11.64
CA THR A 44 8.71 -2.95 -12.12
C THR A 44 9.42 -2.09 -11.09
N ALA A 45 10.63 -2.49 -10.71
CA ALA A 45 11.44 -1.73 -9.76
C ALA A 45 11.65 -0.29 -10.26
N GLY A 46 11.55 0.66 -9.34
CA GLY A 46 11.72 2.07 -9.66
C GLY A 46 10.52 2.76 -10.28
N SER A 47 9.44 2.03 -10.55
CA SER A 47 8.24 2.61 -11.20
C SER A 47 7.32 3.35 -10.25
N TYR A 48 7.38 3.06 -8.97
CA TYR A 48 6.49 3.64 -7.97
C TYR A 48 7.25 4.29 -6.84
N ASP A 49 6.64 5.31 -6.25
CA ASP A 49 7.16 6.00 -5.08
C ASP A 49 6.55 5.46 -3.78
N LEU A 50 5.33 4.94 -3.85
CA LEU A 50 4.59 4.42 -2.71
C LEU A 50 3.70 3.26 -3.15
N LEU A 51 3.67 2.21 -2.34
CA LEU A 51 2.70 1.13 -2.46
C LEU A 51 1.75 1.16 -1.26
N LEU A 52 0.46 0.96 -1.53
CA LEU A 52 -0.56 0.72 -0.52
C LEU A 52 -1.09 -0.70 -0.72
N LEU A 53 -0.82 -1.58 0.23
CA LEU A 53 -1.14 -2.99 0.12
C LEU A 53 -2.16 -3.39 1.17
N ASP A 54 -3.28 -3.98 0.73
CA ASP A 54 -4.25 -4.57 1.64
C ASP A 54 -3.64 -5.77 2.35
N MET A 55 -3.82 -5.85 3.66
CA MET A 55 -3.29 -6.95 4.46
C MET A 55 -3.99 -8.27 4.19
N LEU A 56 -5.30 -8.25 3.95
CA LEU A 56 -6.09 -9.46 3.76
C LEU A 56 -6.62 -9.54 2.33
N MET A 57 -6.02 -10.42 1.55
CA MET A 57 -6.43 -10.71 0.18
C MET A 57 -6.40 -12.21 -0.05
N PRO A 58 -7.27 -12.75 -0.93
CA PRO A 58 -7.13 -14.13 -1.38
C PRO A 58 -5.78 -14.37 -2.04
N LYS A 59 -5.32 -15.59 -2.04
CA LYS A 59 -4.09 -16.08 -2.71
C LYS A 59 -2.79 -15.63 -2.04
N MET A 60 -2.68 -14.36 -1.68
CA MET A 60 -1.46 -13.80 -1.08
C MET A 60 -1.85 -12.58 -0.25
N ASN A 61 -1.46 -12.56 1.02
CA ASN A 61 -1.74 -11.39 1.86
C ASN A 61 -0.76 -10.24 1.55
N GLY A 62 -1.06 -9.06 2.08
CA GLY A 62 -0.23 -7.87 1.83
C GLY A 62 1.20 -8.00 2.32
N PHE A 63 1.39 -8.74 3.40
CA PHE A 63 2.73 -8.95 3.96
C PHE A 63 3.57 -9.87 3.06
N GLU A 64 2.99 -10.92 2.53
CA GLU A 64 3.66 -11.81 1.58
C GLU A 64 4.01 -11.07 0.28
N LEU A 65 3.08 -10.25 -0.20
CA LEU A 65 3.33 -9.42 -1.38
C LEU A 65 4.47 -8.43 -1.11
N TYR A 66 4.47 -7.80 0.06
CA TYR A 66 5.54 -6.91 0.48
C TYR A 66 6.91 -7.60 0.40
N GLN A 67 7.02 -8.80 0.94
CA GLN A 67 8.29 -9.54 0.95
C GLN A 67 8.81 -9.80 -0.46
N LYS A 68 7.91 -10.14 -1.38
CA LYS A 68 8.28 -10.40 -2.78
C LYS A 68 8.68 -9.12 -3.51
N ILE A 69 7.98 -8.02 -3.24
CA ILE A 69 8.31 -6.73 -3.84
C ILE A 69 9.66 -6.22 -3.33
N ARG A 70 9.96 -6.39 -2.04
CA ARG A 70 11.24 -5.97 -1.46
C ARG A 70 12.46 -6.64 -2.10
N ILE A 71 12.31 -7.85 -2.60
CA ILE A 71 13.37 -8.52 -3.36
C ILE A 71 13.63 -7.78 -4.67
N LEU A 72 12.59 -7.23 -5.29
CA LEU A 72 12.68 -6.54 -6.58
C LEU A 72 13.05 -5.06 -6.41
N ASP A 73 12.60 -4.43 -5.35
CA ASP A 73 12.79 -3.01 -5.09
C ASP A 73 12.91 -2.78 -3.59
N ASP A 74 14.11 -2.48 -3.13
CA ASP A 74 14.39 -2.27 -1.70
C ASP A 74 14.21 -0.82 -1.25
N LYS A 75 13.81 0.08 -2.16
CA LYS A 75 13.73 1.52 -1.88
C LYS A 75 12.31 2.06 -1.85
N VAL A 76 11.37 1.44 -2.56
CA VAL A 76 10.00 1.94 -2.62
C VAL A 76 9.38 1.96 -1.22
N LYS A 77 8.65 3.02 -0.89
CA LYS A 77 7.91 3.09 0.37
C LYS A 77 6.67 2.22 0.28
N ILE A 78 6.39 1.49 1.36
CA ILE A 78 5.25 0.56 1.40
C ILE A 78 4.46 0.81 2.67
N CYS A 79 3.15 0.99 2.50
CA CYS A 79 2.20 1.11 3.59
C CYS A 79 1.12 0.04 3.43
N PHE A 80 0.47 -0.31 4.52
CA PHE A 80 -0.54 -1.34 4.53
C PHE A 80 -1.92 -0.77 4.81
N LEU A 81 -2.92 -1.29 4.10
CA LEU A 81 -4.32 -1.03 4.36
C LEU A 81 -4.87 -2.18 5.18
N THR A 82 -5.53 -1.88 6.28
CA THR A 82 -6.05 -2.91 7.19
C THR A 82 -7.46 -2.55 7.62
N ALA A 83 -8.34 -3.56 7.72
CA ALA A 83 -9.70 -3.35 8.18
C ALA A 83 -9.74 -3.14 9.69
N SER A 84 -10.70 -2.31 10.16
CA SER A 84 -10.95 -2.19 11.59
C SER A 84 -11.42 -3.54 12.15
N GLY A 85 -11.03 -3.83 13.39
CA GLY A 85 -11.39 -5.09 14.04
C GLY A 85 -10.39 -6.23 13.83
N ILE A 86 -9.39 -6.06 12.99
CA ILE A 86 -8.29 -7.01 12.86
C ILE A 86 -7.32 -6.78 14.02
N ASN A 87 -6.70 -7.86 14.50
CA ASN A 87 -5.66 -7.74 15.52
C ASN A 87 -4.39 -7.14 14.93
N HIS A 88 -4.32 -5.82 14.94
CA HIS A 88 -3.19 -5.08 14.38
C HIS A 88 -1.87 -5.37 15.09
N GLU A 89 -1.91 -5.67 16.38
CA GLU A 89 -0.70 -5.99 17.14
C GLU A 89 -0.04 -7.27 16.67
N GLU A 90 -0.85 -8.28 16.35
CA GLU A 90 -0.32 -9.54 15.83
C GLU A 90 0.33 -9.33 14.47
N PHE A 91 -0.31 -8.58 13.60
CA PHE A 91 0.28 -8.22 12.31
C PHE A 91 1.54 -7.36 12.47
N ARG A 92 1.51 -6.40 13.39
CA ARG A 92 2.69 -5.57 13.69
C ARG A 92 3.86 -6.40 14.19
N LYS A 93 3.62 -7.38 15.04
CA LYS A 93 4.67 -8.26 15.54
C LYS A 93 5.29 -9.09 14.42
N LYS A 94 4.46 -9.69 13.57
CA LYS A 94 4.95 -10.45 12.42
C LYS A 94 5.71 -9.55 11.45
N ALA A 95 5.19 -8.37 11.20
CA ALA A 95 5.82 -7.38 10.35
C ALA A 95 7.12 -6.87 10.95
N ALA A 96 7.15 -6.57 12.25
CA ALA A 96 8.33 -6.06 12.94
C ALA A 96 9.48 -7.06 12.95
N ILE A 97 9.19 -8.35 13.05
CA ILE A 97 10.21 -9.41 12.99
C ILE A 97 10.90 -9.43 11.62
N ALA A 98 10.15 -9.15 10.56
CA ALA A 98 10.66 -9.24 9.19
C ALA A 98 11.10 -7.89 8.63
N ILE A 99 10.64 -6.75 9.19
CA ILE A 99 10.77 -5.44 8.56
C ILE A 99 11.06 -4.34 9.61
N VAL A 100 12.00 -4.58 10.47
CA VAL A 100 12.25 -3.81 11.71
C VAL A 100 12.28 -2.28 11.51
N ASN A 101 12.55 -1.76 10.33
CA ASN A 101 12.72 -0.32 10.12
C ASN A 101 11.83 0.30 9.04
N ASP A 102 11.06 -0.51 8.28
CA ASP A 102 10.39 -0.01 7.07
C ASP A 102 8.95 0.41 7.29
N ILE A 103 8.24 -0.14 8.29
CA ILE A 103 6.80 0.03 8.38
C ILE A 103 6.29 0.64 9.67
N GLU A 104 7.17 1.19 10.52
CA GLU A 104 6.67 1.98 11.63
C GLU A 104 5.81 3.12 11.10
N ASN A 105 4.56 3.16 11.52
CA ASN A 105 3.57 4.18 11.16
C ASN A 105 3.00 4.09 9.74
N CYS A 106 3.21 2.99 9.02
CA CYS A 106 2.65 2.80 7.68
C CYS A 106 1.43 1.88 7.67
N PHE A 107 0.57 1.95 8.68
CA PHE A 107 -0.70 1.24 8.70
C PHE A 107 -1.85 2.23 8.56
N PHE A 108 -2.63 2.08 7.51
CA PHE A 108 -3.83 2.86 7.26
C PHE A 108 -5.03 1.99 7.58
N ILE A 109 -5.83 2.39 8.57
CA ILE A 109 -6.97 1.61 9.04
C ILE A 109 -8.21 2.01 8.24
N LYS A 110 -8.83 1.06 7.58
CA LYS A 110 -10.09 1.28 6.84
C LYS A 110 -11.29 1.24 7.81
N PRO A 111 -12.33 2.03 7.61
CA PRO A 111 -12.45 3.08 6.59
C PRO A 111 -11.58 4.30 6.92
N ILE A 112 -10.93 4.85 5.91
CA ILE A 112 -10.14 6.07 6.05
C ILE A 112 -10.81 7.20 5.28
N GLU A 113 -10.93 8.38 5.89
CA GLU A 113 -11.51 9.54 5.23
C GLU A 113 -10.56 10.07 4.16
N ASN A 114 -11.15 10.68 3.12
CA ASN A 114 -10.39 11.14 1.96
C ASN A 114 -9.28 12.12 2.35
N GLU A 115 -9.57 13.06 3.22
CA GLU A 115 -8.60 14.06 3.66
C GLU A 115 -7.45 13.42 4.45
N GLU A 116 -7.76 12.47 5.31
CA GLU A 116 -6.75 11.73 6.06
C GLU A 116 -5.86 10.92 5.13
N LEU A 117 -6.46 10.24 4.15
CA LEU A 117 -5.71 9.49 3.14
C LEU A 117 -4.72 10.39 2.40
N ILE A 118 -5.18 11.53 1.92
CA ILE A 118 -4.35 12.49 1.20
C ILE A 118 -3.18 12.96 2.08
N ASN A 119 -3.48 13.36 3.30
CA ASN A 119 -2.47 13.90 4.21
C ASN A 119 -1.41 12.86 4.58
N ARG A 120 -1.83 11.64 4.83
CA ARG A 120 -0.92 10.56 5.19
C ARG A 120 -0.06 10.13 4.01
N VAL A 121 -0.62 10.10 2.81
CA VAL A 121 0.14 9.80 1.59
C VAL A 121 1.19 10.90 1.35
N LYS A 122 0.81 12.16 1.46
CA LYS A 122 1.75 13.28 1.32
C LYS A 122 2.88 13.21 2.35
N ALA A 123 2.56 12.85 3.59
CA ALA A 123 3.56 12.71 4.64
C ALA A 123 4.58 11.61 4.32
N GLN A 124 4.13 10.50 3.74
CA GLN A 124 5.02 9.41 3.34
C GLN A 124 5.93 9.80 2.19
N LEU A 125 5.50 10.69 1.33
CA LEU A 125 6.23 11.09 0.12
C LEU A 125 7.04 12.38 0.28
N SER A 126 6.94 13.02 1.42
CA SER A 126 7.69 14.25 1.68
C SER A 126 9.13 14.00 2.11
#